data_eab98a81ea98270d46270cdf3ffd3a75
#
_entry.id   eab98a81ea98270d46270cdf3ffd3a75
#
_cell.length_a   1.000
_cell.length_b   1.000
_cell.length_c   1.000
_cell.angle_alpha   90.00
_cell.angle_beta   90.00
_cell.angle_gamma   90.00
#
_symmetry.space_group_name_H-M   'P 1'
#
loop_
_entity.id
_entity.type
_entity.pdbx_description
1 polymer ?
#
loop_
_entity_poly.entity_id
_entity_poly.type
_entity_poly.pdbx_seq_one_letter_code
_entity_poly.pdbx_strand_id
1 'polypeptide(L)'
;MCGIVGYTGKRTAAPVVLEGLKRLEYRGYDSAGLAVVNGGLEIFRAPGKIAVLERALGANLPEGTTAIAHTRWATHGAPNLVNAHPHADCGGTLALVHNGIIENAGALRQALTKRGHVFRSETDTEVLSHLIEETHTKGTPLVDATAEALRQVEGAYGIAVISSREPDTIVAARRGSPLLVAIGNGENFVASDASAVLAHTRSVVYLDDGEIAEVKPTDYRIMDLASAEKEKTVTHVEWDLATIERGGYAHFMLKEIMEQPESVRNTLRGRLLEEEGTVRFGGLNISDEELLKVQRIVITACGTSWHSALIGEYMMEELARIPTEVEYASEFRYRNPIVDERTLVIGISQSGETADTLAALREAKRRGARTLGLINVVGSTIAREVDGGIYLHAGPEIGVASTKAFTSQIVALALLTLKMGRLRALSILQGREVVRALARLPELVSRVLAKAPEIEQLADRLIRAQNVLYLGRGYNFPVALEGALKLKEISYIHAEGYPAAEMKHGPIALIDDLMPVVFIAPKDGVHQKVVSNIEEVKARGGRVIAIVTEGDTALDKLADHRIEIPETLDLLTPVLSVVPLQLLAYHIAVRRGCNVDQPRNLAKSVTVE
;
A
#
# COMPACT_ATOMS: atom_id res chain seq x y z
N MET A 1 9.76 0.07 0.97
CA MET A 1 9.86 1.33 0.19
C MET A 1 10.66 2.37 0.95
N CYS A 2 11.39 3.23 0.26
CA CYS A 2 12.13 4.33 0.88
C CYS A 2 11.32 5.64 0.87
N GLY A 3 11.67 6.62 1.71
CA GLY A 3 11.09 7.95 1.71
C GLY A 3 12.11 9.01 1.27
N ILE A 4 11.72 9.88 0.36
CA ILE A 4 12.52 11.05 -0.08
C ILE A 4 11.81 12.32 0.35
N VAL A 5 12.57 13.28 0.90
CA VAL A 5 12.14 14.65 1.15
C VAL A 5 13.27 15.60 0.74
N GLY A 6 12.97 16.58 -0.09
CA GLY A 6 13.84 17.68 -0.44
C GLY A 6 13.17 19.01 -0.11
N TYR A 7 13.96 20.00 0.24
CA TYR A 7 13.51 21.37 0.53
C TYR A 7 14.51 22.38 -0.01
N THR A 8 14.02 23.41 -0.65
CA THR A 8 14.76 24.63 -0.99
C THR A 8 13.90 25.85 -0.73
N GLY A 9 14.44 26.85 -0.02
CA GLY A 9 13.63 27.99 0.41
C GLY A 9 14.41 28.98 1.27
N LYS A 10 13.69 29.70 2.15
CA LYS A 10 14.25 30.74 3.02
C LYS A 10 14.55 30.27 4.45
N ARG A 11 13.96 29.14 4.85
CA ARG A 11 14.13 28.59 6.21
C ARG A 11 15.35 27.68 6.27
N THR A 12 15.86 27.43 7.47
CA THR A 12 16.82 26.35 7.71
C THR A 12 16.19 25.02 7.23
N ALA A 13 16.87 24.35 6.31
CA ALA A 13 16.30 23.19 5.59
C ALA A 13 16.24 21.92 6.45
N ALA A 14 17.25 21.69 7.32
CA ALA A 14 17.35 20.45 8.08
C ALA A 14 16.11 20.13 8.95
N PRO A 15 15.53 21.05 9.74
CA PRO A 15 14.29 20.80 10.47
C PRO A 15 13.12 20.43 9.56
N VAL A 16 13.00 21.10 8.41
CA VAL A 16 11.90 20.90 7.44
C VAL A 16 11.94 19.49 6.84
N VAL A 17 13.12 19.07 6.35
CA VAL A 17 13.25 17.73 5.75
C VAL A 17 13.14 16.62 6.80
N LEU A 18 13.61 16.84 8.05
CA LEU A 18 13.45 15.88 9.14
C LEU A 18 11.99 15.70 9.54
N GLU A 19 11.21 16.78 9.61
CA GLU A 19 9.77 16.71 9.89
C GLU A 19 9.02 15.93 8.82
N GLY A 20 9.29 16.23 7.54
CA GLY A 20 8.74 15.48 6.41
C GLY A 20 9.16 14.01 6.43
N LEU A 21 10.43 13.74 6.77
CA LEU A 21 10.95 12.39 6.82
C LEU A 21 10.28 11.55 7.92
N LYS A 22 9.98 12.13 9.09
CA LYS A 22 9.21 11.46 10.17
C LYS A 22 7.85 10.97 9.69
N ARG A 23 7.19 11.72 8.82
CA ARG A 23 5.92 11.33 8.21
C ARG A 23 6.08 10.20 7.19
N LEU A 24 7.30 9.98 6.68
CA LEU A 24 7.62 8.89 5.75
C LEU A 24 8.28 7.67 6.42
N GLU A 25 8.49 7.68 7.75
CA GLU A 25 9.18 6.58 8.44
C GLU A 25 8.48 5.23 8.24
N TYR A 26 7.16 5.21 8.05
CA TYR A 26 6.41 3.99 7.73
C TYR A 26 6.82 3.34 6.40
N ARG A 27 7.49 4.09 5.50
CA ARG A 27 8.00 3.59 4.22
C ARG A 27 9.34 2.87 4.32
N GLY A 28 10.18 3.23 5.28
CA GLY A 28 11.50 2.62 5.49
C GLY A 28 12.10 3.07 6.80
N TYR A 29 12.77 2.18 7.51
CA TYR A 29 13.31 2.43 8.85
C TYR A 29 14.61 1.68 9.13
N ASP A 30 15.27 1.15 8.10
CA ASP A 30 16.55 0.42 8.21
C ASP A 30 17.74 1.36 8.35
N SER A 31 17.67 2.53 7.74
CA SER A 31 18.59 3.64 7.93
C SER A 31 17.95 4.95 7.50
N ALA A 32 18.51 6.07 8.00
CA ALA A 32 18.08 7.41 7.63
C ALA A 32 19.28 8.32 7.44
N GLY A 33 19.14 9.39 6.64
CA GLY A 33 20.15 10.40 6.50
C GLY A 33 19.66 11.64 5.77
N LEU A 34 20.46 12.69 5.84
CA LEU A 34 20.23 13.95 5.14
C LEU A 34 21.53 14.55 4.63
N ALA A 35 21.41 15.36 3.59
CA ALA A 35 22.47 16.22 3.10
C ALA A 35 21.97 17.66 3.03
N VAL A 36 22.80 18.62 3.45
CA VAL A 36 22.51 20.05 3.48
C VAL A 36 23.61 20.80 2.74
N VAL A 37 23.23 21.80 1.93
CA VAL A 37 24.18 22.74 1.32
C VAL A 37 24.37 23.91 2.27
N ASN A 38 25.62 24.08 2.76
CA ASN A 38 26.01 25.13 3.70
C ASN A 38 27.45 25.57 3.38
N GLY A 39 27.64 26.40 2.38
CA GLY A 39 28.97 26.76 1.86
C GLY A 39 29.80 25.61 1.27
N GLY A 40 29.39 24.41 1.52
CA GLY A 40 29.84 23.10 1.05
C GLY A 40 28.70 22.11 1.18
N LEU A 41 29.00 20.82 1.24
CA LEU A 41 28.02 19.76 1.43
C LEU A 41 28.25 19.03 2.75
N GLU A 42 27.26 19.07 3.64
CA GLU A 42 27.27 18.35 4.91
C GLU A 42 26.32 17.14 4.82
N ILE A 43 26.83 15.94 5.14
CA ILE A 43 26.07 14.69 5.04
C ILE A 43 26.04 13.97 6.39
N PHE A 44 24.84 13.64 6.84
CA PHE A 44 24.58 12.92 8.09
C PHE A 44 23.81 11.64 7.81
N ARG A 45 24.23 10.53 8.41
CA ARG A 45 23.61 9.21 8.21
C ARG A 45 23.55 8.47 9.54
N ALA A 46 22.54 7.62 9.71
CA ALA A 46 22.43 6.73 10.85
C ALA A 46 21.76 5.42 10.45
N PRO A 47 22.21 4.26 10.96
CA PRO A 47 21.47 3.01 10.86
C PRO A 47 20.24 3.05 11.78
N GLY A 48 19.12 2.47 11.36
CA GLY A 48 17.86 2.41 12.10
C GLY A 48 16.94 3.59 11.85
N LYS A 49 16.03 3.82 12.79
CA LYS A 49 14.96 4.82 12.72
C LYS A 49 15.46 6.27 12.73
N ILE A 50 14.61 7.20 12.28
CA ILE A 50 14.92 8.65 12.23
C ILE A 50 15.33 9.20 13.59
N ALA A 51 14.77 8.69 14.68
CA ALA A 51 15.18 9.08 16.04
C ALA A 51 16.68 8.80 16.35
N VAL A 52 17.32 7.86 15.63
CA VAL A 52 18.77 7.63 15.74
C VAL A 52 19.53 8.72 15.00
N LEU A 53 19.06 9.11 13.81
CA LEU A 53 19.64 10.22 13.05
C LEU A 53 19.52 11.54 13.82
N GLU A 54 18.38 11.83 14.43
CA GLU A 54 18.18 13.04 15.24
C GLU A 54 19.16 13.11 16.44
N ARG A 55 19.37 11.98 17.12
CA ARG A 55 20.37 11.91 18.20
C ARG A 55 21.79 12.12 17.70
N ALA A 56 22.11 11.64 16.50
CA ALA A 56 23.43 11.84 15.90
C ALA A 56 23.66 13.29 15.46
N LEU A 57 22.61 13.98 15.02
CA LEU A 57 22.65 15.42 14.68
C LEU A 57 22.80 16.31 15.92
N GLY A 58 22.28 15.88 17.08
CA GLY A 58 22.32 16.65 18.32
C GLY A 58 21.42 17.88 18.31
N ALA A 59 21.73 18.84 19.18
CA ALA A 59 20.94 20.07 19.32
C ALA A 59 21.23 21.13 18.24
N ASN A 60 22.41 21.08 17.61
CA ASN A 60 22.84 22.03 16.58
C ASN A 60 22.64 21.39 15.21
N LEU A 61 21.48 21.65 14.61
CA LEU A 61 21.21 21.20 13.25
C LEU A 61 22.04 22.00 12.24
N PRO A 62 22.46 21.37 11.11
CA PRO A 62 23.24 22.07 10.09
C PRO A 62 22.45 23.25 9.53
N GLU A 63 23.15 24.38 9.37
CA GLU A 63 22.62 25.59 8.75
C GLU A 63 22.69 25.46 7.23
N GLY A 64 21.65 25.86 6.56
CA GLY A 64 21.56 25.82 5.09
C GLY A 64 20.10 25.85 4.65
N THR A 65 19.86 26.32 3.45
CA THR A 65 18.50 26.57 2.93
C THR A 65 18.04 25.54 1.92
N THR A 66 18.94 24.63 1.52
CA THR A 66 18.65 23.52 0.59
C THR A 66 19.14 22.21 1.20
N ALA A 67 18.25 21.22 1.25
CA ALA A 67 18.56 19.90 1.78
C ALA A 67 17.75 18.79 1.10
N ILE A 68 18.32 17.59 1.10
CA ILE A 68 17.62 16.34 0.78
C ILE A 68 17.75 15.34 1.92
N ALA A 69 16.72 14.53 2.15
CA ALA A 69 16.72 13.54 3.21
C ALA A 69 16.06 12.25 2.75
N HIS A 70 16.41 11.15 3.39
CA HIS A 70 16.00 9.81 2.99
C HIS A 70 15.78 8.89 4.18
N THR A 71 14.72 8.06 4.12
CA THR A 71 14.57 6.83 4.91
C THR A 71 14.73 5.63 3.99
N ARG A 72 15.54 4.66 4.40
CA ARG A 72 15.88 3.51 3.57
C ARG A 72 15.17 2.24 4.02
N TRP A 73 14.64 1.52 3.05
CA TRP A 73 14.35 0.10 3.10
C TRP A 73 15.40 -0.61 2.25
N ALA A 74 16.24 -1.45 2.88
CA ALA A 74 17.41 -2.02 2.23
C ALA A 74 17.03 -3.07 1.18
N THR A 75 17.40 -2.81 -0.08
CA THR A 75 17.30 -3.75 -1.21
C THR A 75 18.68 -4.30 -1.60
N HIS A 76 19.70 -3.41 -1.65
CA HIS A 76 21.10 -3.73 -1.99
C HIS A 76 22.05 -3.24 -0.90
N GLY A 77 22.91 -4.12 -0.40
CA GLY A 77 23.85 -3.87 0.69
C GLY A 77 23.19 -3.84 2.08
N ALA A 78 23.92 -4.27 3.09
CA ALA A 78 23.44 -4.34 4.47
C ALA A 78 22.96 -2.99 5.01
N PRO A 79 21.99 -2.94 5.96
CA PRO A 79 21.53 -1.70 6.58
C PRO A 79 22.58 -1.18 7.60
N ASN A 80 23.64 -0.59 7.10
CA ASN A 80 24.74 -0.02 7.87
C ASN A 80 24.97 1.46 7.48
N LEU A 81 25.90 2.12 8.17
CA LEU A 81 26.20 3.55 7.94
C LEU A 81 26.71 3.84 6.52
N VAL A 82 27.49 2.91 5.94
CA VAL A 82 28.13 3.08 4.63
C VAL A 82 27.11 3.04 3.51
N ASN A 83 26.13 2.16 3.64
CA ASN A 83 25.06 1.95 2.66
C ASN A 83 23.83 2.84 2.88
N ALA A 84 23.82 3.68 3.94
CA ALA A 84 22.77 4.66 4.17
C ALA A 84 22.86 5.83 3.18
N HIS A 85 21.72 6.30 2.67
CA HIS A 85 21.62 7.52 1.85
C HIS A 85 21.70 8.79 2.72
N PRO A 86 22.11 9.93 2.13
CA PRO A 86 22.54 10.21 0.75
C PRO A 86 23.91 9.66 0.40
N HIS A 87 24.16 9.39 -0.90
CA HIS A 87 25.50 9.08 -1.43
C HIS A 87 26.11 10.30 -2.11
N ALA A 88 27.42 10.48 -1.97
CA ALA A 88 28.16 11.58 -2.55
C ALA A 88 29.01 11.13 -3.76
N ASP A 89 29.43 12.11 -4.58
CA ASP A 89 30.48 11.98 -5.57
C ASP A 89 31.87 11.80 -4.93
N CYS A 90 32.92 11.57 -5.74
CA CYS A 90 34.29 11.47 -5.27
C CYS A 90 34.78 12.74 -4.57
N GLY A 91 34.37 13.89 -5.08
CA GLY A 91 34.77 15.22 -4.59
C GLY A 91 33.97 15.71 -3.38
N GLY A 92 32.87 15.07 -3.00
CA GLY A 92 31.98 15.54 -1.94
C GLY A 92 31.27 16.85 -2.26
N THR A 93 31.05 17.12 -3.55
CA THR A 93 30.38 18.35 -4.03
C THR A 93 28.92 18.12 -4.42
N LEU A 94 28.53 16.88 -4.58
CA LEU A 94 27.19 16.42 -4.97
C LEU A 94 26.70 15.36 -4.00
N ALA A 95 25.42 15.41 -3.64
CA ALA A 95 24.74 14.35 -2.89
C ALA A 95 23.44 13.94 -3.57
N LEU A 96 23.13 12.64 -3.47
CA LEU A 96 21.98 12.03 -4.12
C LEU A 96 21.26 11.05 -3.18
N VAL A 97 19.94 11.05 -3.21
CA VAL A 97 19.06 10.03 -2.60
C VAL A 97 18.26 9.33 -3.70
N HIS A 98 17.96 8.06 -3.50
CA HIS A 98 17.35 7.20 -4.51
C HIS A 98 16.36 6.20 -3.91
N ASN A 99 15.20 6.11 -4.52
CA ASN A 99 14.20 5.06 -4.37
C ASN A 99 14.13 4.27 -5.68
N GLY A 100 14.34 2.98 -5.64
CA GLY A 100 14.31 2.14 -6.85
C GLY A 100 15.41 1.11 -6.87
N ILE A 101 15.65 0.54 -8.06
CA ILE A 101 16.73 -0.40 -8.35
C ILE A 101 17.32 -0.06 -9.71
N ILE A 102 18.64 0.10 -9.76
CA ILE A 102 19.40 0.28 -11.00
C ILE A 102 19.88 -1.10 -11.49
N GLU A 103 19.20 -1.63 -12.47
CA GLU A 103 19.43 -3.01 -12.95
C GLU A 103 20.81 -3.20 -13.57
N ASN A 104 21.31 -2.20 -14.29
CA ASN A 104 22.63 -2.23 -14.91
C ASN A 104 23.76 -1.66 -14.02
N ALA A 105 23.52 -1.46 -12.71
CA ALA A 105 24.48 -0.87 -11.77
C ALA A 105 25.85 -1.57 -11.78
N GLY A 106 25.86 -2.90 -11.89
CA GLY A 106 27.10 -3.70 -11.93
C GLY A 106 28.01 -3.34 -13.10
N ALA A 107 27.45 -3.21 -14.30
CA ALA A 107 28.19 -2.83 -15.51
C ALA A 107 28.69 -1.38 -15.44
N LEU A 108 27.84 -0.46 -14.99
CA LEU A 108 28.17 0.95 -14.80
C LEU A 108 29.27 1.13 -13.74
N ARG A 109 29.19 0.44 -12.61
CA ARG A 109 30.22 0.44 -11.56
C ARG A 109 31.58 0.01 -12.11
N GLN A 110 31.65 -1.07 -12.88
CA GLN A 110 32.89 -1.52 -13.50
C GLN A 110 33.48 -0.48 -14.45
N ALA A 111 32.64 0.17 -15.26
CA ALA A 111 33.07 1.20 -16.20
C ALA A 111 33.59 2.44 -15.47
N LEU A 112 32.90 2.90 -14.43
CA LEU A 112 33.29 4.05 -13.61
C LEU A 112 34.57 3.80 -12.81
N THR A 113 34.73 2.59 -12.25
CA THR A 113 35.97 2.19 -11.55
C THR A 113 37.19 2.25 -12.50
N LYS A 114 37.05 1.82 -13.75
CA LYS A 114 38.12 1.93 -14.76
C LYS A 114 38.45 3.39 -15.12
N ARG A 115 37.50 4.30 -14.94
CA ARG A 115 37.70 5.76 -15.14
C ARG A 115 38.22 6.48 -13.90
N GLY A 116 38.44 5.75 -12.79
CA GLY A 116 39.10 6.26 -11.60
C GLY A 116 38.15 6.63 -10.45
N HIS A 117 36.85 6.38 -10.59
CA HIS A 117 35.90 6.61 -9.50
C HIS A 117 36.07 5.57 -8.37
N VAL A 118 35.99 6.07 -7.15
CA VAL A 118 36.15 5.27 -5.92
C VAL A 118 34.81 5.07 -5.25
N PHE A 119 34.31 3.83 -5.28
CA PHE A 119 33.06 3.44 -4.61
C PHE A 119 33.31 3.15 -3.13
N ARG A 120 32.42 3.68 -2.29
CA ARG A 120 32.47 3.54 -0.82
C ARG A 120 31.37 2.66 -0.28
N SER A 121 30.28 2.46 -1.03
CA SER A 121 29.14 1.64 -0.63
C SER A 121 28.93 0.44 -1.55
N GLU A 122 28.08 -0.47 -1.11
CA GLU A 122 27.62 -1.63 -1.88
C GLU A 122 26.33 -1.35 -2.65
N THR A 123 25.76 -0.11 -2.51
CA THR A 123 24.48 0.23 -3.12
C THR A 123 24.61 0.44 -4.63
N ASP A 124 23.55 0.19 -5.34
CA ASP A 124 23.38 0.56 -6.75
C ASP A 124 23.31 2.09 -6.95
N THR A 125 22.85 2.82 -5.94
CA THR A 125 22.66 4.27 -5.94
C THR A 125 23.93 5.07 -6.17
N GLU A 126 25.07 4.65 -5.60
CA GLU A 126 26.32 5.40 -5.69
C GLU A 126 26.83 5.52 -7.14
N VAL A 127 26.42 4.60 -8.03
CA VAL A 127 26.69 4.69 -9.47
C VAL A 127 26.15 5.99 -10.07
N LEU A 128 24.94 6.41 -9.64
CA LEU A 128 24.33 7.66 -10.14
C LEU A 128 25.13 8.88 -9.73
N SER A 129 25.62 8.93 -8.48
CA SER A 129 26.45 10.06 -8.02
C SER A 129 27.68 10.24 -8.89
N HIS A 130 28.36 9.15 -9.23
CA HIS A 130 29.57 9.19 -10.07
C HIS A 130 29.26 9.47 -11.56
N LEU A 131 28.14 8.99 -12.10
CA LEU A 131 27.73 9.33 -13.46
C LEU A 131 27.46 10.84 -13.60
N ILE A 132 26.75 11.44 -12.63
CA ILE A 132 26.46 12.87 -12.63
C ILE A 132 27.77 13.69 -12.45
N GLU A 133 28.66 13.22 -11.56
CA GLU A 133 29.97 13.85 -11.34
C GLU A 133 30.76 14.05 -12.63
N GLU A 134 30.76 13.06 -13.54
CA GLU A 134 31.59 13.11 -14.78
C GLU A 134 31.32 14.31 -15.67
N THR A 135 30.08 14.81 -15.68
CA THR A 135 29.68 15.96 -16.52
C THR A 135 29.51 17.24 -15.71
N HIS A 136 28.91 17.16 -14.52
CA HIS A 136 28.69 18.33 -13.66
C HIS A 136 29.99 19.02 -13.20
N THR A 137 31.02 18.25 -12.90
CA THR A 137 32.34 18.80 -12.53
C THR A 137 33.01 19.58 -13.67
N LYS A 138 32.62 19.34 -14.92
CA LYS A 138 33.10 20.05 -16.11
C LYS A 138 32.34 21.36 -16.41
N GLY A 139 31.36 21.74 -15.53
CA GLY A 139 30.58 22.96 -15.66
C GLY A 139 29.22 22.79 -16.33
N THR A 140 28.80 21.58 -16.60
CA THR A 140 27.43 21.29 -17.06
C THR A 140 26.43 21.57 -15.92
N PRO A 141 25.28 22.25 -16.16
CA PRO A 141 24.23 22.44 -15.15
C PRO A 141 23.79 21.13 -14.53
N LEU A 142 23.43 21.15 -13.23
CA LEU A 142 23.11 19.95 -12.48
C LEU A 142 21.96 19.15 -13.14
N VAL A 143 20.94 19.85 -13.66
CA VAL A 143 19.79 19.22 -14.32
C VAL A 143 20.21 18.50 -15.60
N ASP A 144 21.07 19.10 -16.42
CA ASP A 144 21.54 18.50 -17.67
C ASP A 144 22.48 17.32 -17.42
N ALA A 145 23.39 17.45 -16.43
CA ALA A 145 24.27 16.37 -16.00
C ALA A 145 23.48 15.17 -15.45
N THR A 146 22.41 15.44 -14.70
CA THR A 146 21.52 14.39 -14.21
C THR A 146 20.77 13.72 -15.36
N ALA A 147 20.23 14.48 -16.32
CA ALA A 147 19.56 13.93 -17.49
C ALA A 147 20.49 13.04 -18.33
N GLU A 148 21.75 13.45 -18.53
CA GLU A 148 22.76 12.68 -19.26
C GLU A 148 23.10 11.37 -18.54
N ALA A 149 23.25 11.41 -17.21
CA ALA A 149 23.47 10.21 -16.40
C ALA A 149 22.30 9.22 -16.51
N LEU A 150 21.06 9.72 -16.40
CA LEU A 150 19.85 8.90 -16.43
C LEU A 150 19.58 8.23 -17.78
N ARG A 151 20.07 8.77 -18.88
CA ARG A 151 19.99 8.10 -20.20
C ARG A 151 20.79 6.81 -20.28
N GLN A 152 21.77 6.61 -19.39
CA GLN A 152 22.62 5.42 -19.31
C GLN A 152 22.06 4.36 -18.35
N VAL A 153 20.99 4.68 -17.61
CA VAL A 153 20.45 3.87 -16.52
C VAL A 153 19.29 3.01 -16.99
N GLU A 154 19.33 1.74 -16.63
CA GLU A 154 18.24 0.79 -16.77
C GLU A 154 17.65 0.49 -15.38
N GLY A 155 16.31 0.37 -15.28
CA GLY A 155 15.62 0.08 -14.03
C GLY A 155 14.72 1.21 -13.56
N ALA A 156 14.28 1.13 -12.30
CA ALA A 156 13.36 2.08 -11.67
C ALA A 156 14.13 3.07 -10.77
N TYR A 157 13.76 4.34 -10.82
CA TYR A 157 14.33 5.37 -9.95
C TYR A 157 13.34 6.48 -9.61
N GLY A 158 13.40 6.95 -8.37
CA GLY A 158 12.95 8.27 -7.94
C GLY A 158 14.12 8.90 -7.20
N ILE A 159 14.70 9.98 -7.72
CA ILE A 159 15.91 10.59 -7.18
C ILE A 159 15.72 12.06 -6.82
N ALA A 160 16.47 12.51 -5.81
CA ALA A 160 16.71 13.92 -5.56
C ALA A 160 18.21 14.15 -5.40
N VAL A 161 18.70 15.19 -6.07
CA VAL A 161 20.13 15.54 -6.18
C VAL A 161 20.32 17.00 -5.79
N ILE A 162 21.35 17.26 -5.00
CA ILE A 162 21.82 18.63 -4.66
C ILE A 162 23.32 18.74 -4.90
N SER A 163 23.78 19.97 -5.18
CA SER A 163 25.21 20.27 -5.39
C SER A 163 25.62 21.56 -4.70
N SER A 164 26.79 21.57 -4.09
CA SER A 164 27.39 22.81 -3.55
C SER A 164 27.73 23.84 -4.62
N ARG A 165 27.75 23.45 -5.90
CA ARG A 165 27.99 24.35 -7.04
C ARG A 165 26.72 25.09 -7.47
N GLU A 166 25.54 24.55 -7.16
CA GLU A 166 24.23 25.15 -7.42
C GLU A 166 23.40 25.09 -6.13
N PRO A 167 23.74 25.92 -5.13
CA PRO A 167 23.32 25.75 -3.74
C PRO A 167 21.80 25.85 -3.50
N ASP A 168 21.06 26.52 -4.39
CA ASP A 168 19.61 26.74 -4.25
C ASP A 168 18.78 25.79 -5.14
N THR A 169 19.44 24.79 -5.75
CA THR A 169 18.79 23.91 -6.74
C THR A 169 18.69 22.49 -6.23
N ILE A 170 17.49 21.90 -6.34
CA ILE A 170 17.26 20.46 -6.24
C ILE A 170 16.89 19.96 -7.63
N VAL A 171 17.56 18.91 -8.09
CA VAL A 171 17.13 18.18 -9.28
C VAL A 171 16.43 16.90 -8.86
N ALA A 172 15.21 16.70 -9.34
CA ALA A 172 14.40 15.52 -9.06
C ALA A 172 14.04 14.80 -10.36
N ALA A 173 14.13 13.48 -10.40
CA ALA A 173 13.75 12.72 -11.59
C ALA A 173 13.07 11.41 -11.23
N ARG A 174 12.19 10.93 -12.12
CA ARG A 174 11.39 9.76 -11.89
C ARG A 174 11.36 8.80 -13.08
N ARG A 175 11.40 7.49 -12.74
CA ARG A 175 11.00 6.37 -13.60
C ARG A 175 10.62 5.18 -12.70
N GLY A 176 9.35 4.81 -12.68
CA GLY A 176 8.86 3.68 -11.89
C GLY A 176 8.59 3.98 -10.40
N SER A 177 9.45 4.75 -9.71
CA SER A 177 9.26 5.11 -8.28
C SER A 177 8.58 6.47 -8.13
N PRO A 178 7.56 6.63 -7.25
CA PRO A 178 6.79 7.87 -7.14
C PRO A 178 7.64 9.05 -6.65
N LEU A 179 7.44 10.21 -7.28
CA LEU A 179 8.04 11.47 -6.88
C LEU A 179 7.17 12.66 -7.31
N LEU A 180 7.15 13.71 -6.50
CA LEU A 180 6.39 14.94 -6.74
C LEU A 180 7.20 16.17 -6.37
N VAL A 181 6.84 17.30 -6.97
CA VAL A 181 7.26 18.65 -6.57
C VAL A 181 6.09 19.29 -5.84
N ALA A 182 6.31 19.90 -4.67
CA ALA A 182 5.29 20.62 -3.94
C ALA A 182 5.63 22.11 -3.87
N ILE A 183 4.64 22.94 -4.11
CA ILE A 183 4.79 24.36 -4.35
C ILE A 183 4.35 25.12 -3.11
N GLY A 184 5.29 25.84 -2.48
CA GLY A 184 5.06 26.70 -1.33
C GLY A 184 5.16 28.18 -1.66
N ASN A 185 5.14 29.03 -0.63
CA ASN A 185 5.29 30.49 -0.77
C ASN A 185 6.75 30.91 -0.58
N GLY A 186 7.49 31.01 -1.66
CA GLY A 186 8.94 31.31 -1.64
C GLY A 186 9.79 30.16 -1.13
N GLU A 187 9.26 28.95 -1.23
CA GLU A 187 9.90 27.69 -0.90
C GLU A 187 9.26 26.56 -1.69
N ASN A 188 10.02 25.58 -2.10
CA ASN A 188 9.54 24.42 -2.83
C ASN A 188 10.12 23.12 -2.23
N PHE A 189 9.43 22.02 -2.51
CA PHE A 189 9.74 20.73 -1.93
C PHE A 189 9.79 19.66 -3.02
N VAL A 190 10.54 18.61 -2.75
CA VAL A 190 10.50 17.34 -3.48
C VAL A 190 10.10 16.25 -2.49
N ALA A 191 9.16 15.38 -2.84
CA ALA A 191 8.77 14.29 -1.94
C ALA A 191 8.37 13.04 -2.72
N SER A 192 8.61 11.88 -2.12
CA SER A 192 8.10 10.60 -2.64
C SER A 192 6.64 10.34 -2.28
N ASP A 193 6.06 11.16 -1.37
CA ASP A 193 4.67 11.08 -0.94
C ASP A 193 4.21 12.44 -0.42
N ALA A 194 2.99 12.83 -0.76
CA ALA A 194 2.43 14.13 -0.39
C ALA A 194 2.33 14.34 1.13
N SER A 195 2.19 13.27 1.93
CA SER A 195 2.12 13.34 3.39
C SER A 195 3.33 14.04 4.02
N ALA A 196 4.49 13.95 3.39
CA ALA A 196 5.70 14.60 3.86
C ALA A 196 5.62 16.14 3.91
N VAL A 197 4.83 16.73 3.01
CA VAL A 197 4.81 18.18 2.74
C VAL A 197 3.50 18.88 3.15
N LEU A 198 2.47 18.13 3.57
CA LEU A 198 1.14 18.67 3.90
C LEU A 198 1.14 19.74 5.00
N ALA A 199 2.16 19.78 5.87
CA ALA A 199 2.32 20.86 6.86
C ALA A 199 2.66 22.21 6.23
N HIS A 200 3.15 22.21 5.01
CA HIS A 200 3.69 23.39 4.34
C HIS A 200 2.86 23.81 3.13
N THR A 201 2.39 22.85 2.35
CA THR A 201 1.56 23.10 1.16
C THR A 201 0.73 21.89 0.78
N ARG A 202 -0.41 22.15 0.13
CA ARG A 202 -1.27 21.13 -0.49
C ARG A 202 -1.20 21.12 -2.02
N SER A 203 -0.45 22.06 -2.61
CA SER A 203 -0.29 22.19 -4.05
C SER A 203 0.89 21.35 -4.52
N VAL A 204 0.62 20.29 -5.28
CA VAL A 204 1.63 19.34 -5.73
C VAL A 204 1.56 19.11 -7.24
N VAL A 205 2.70 18.78 -7.83
CA VAL A 205 2.83 18.34 -9.21
C VAL A 205 3.48 16.96 -9.20
N TYR A 206 2.76 15.95 -9.67
CA TYR A 206 3.29 14.59 -9.80
C TYR A 206 4.14 14.48 -11.06
N LEU A 207 5.37 13.97 -10.93
CA LEU A 207 6.21 13.63 -12.07
C LEU A 207 5.67 12.33 -12.73
N ASP A 208 5.80 12.25 -14.05
CA ASP A 208 5.59 11.03 -14.82
C ASP A 208 6.92 10.34 -15.13
N ASP A 209 6.86 9.09 -15.60
CA ASP A 209 8.05 8.32 -15.91
C ASP A 209 8.88 8.98 -17.03
N GLY A 210 10.17 9.17 -16.80
CA GLY A 210 11.09 9.85 -17.73
C GLY A 210 11.10 11.38 -17.59
N GLU A 211 10.43 11.93 -16.60
CA GLU A 211 10.49 13.37 -16.30
C GLU A 211 11.58 13.72 -15.30
N ILE A 212 12.16 14.90 -15.48
CA ILE A 212 13.13 15.54 -14.60
C ILE A 212 12.65 16.95 -14.24
N ALA A 213 12.78 17.33 -12.98
CA ALA A 213 12.41 18.63 -12.46
C ALA A 213 13.65 19.36 -11.93
N GLU A 214 13.84 20.61 -12.31
CA GLU A 214 14.71 21.57 -11.65
C GLU A 214 13.86 22.38 -10.68
N VAL A 215 14.18 22.35 -9.39
CA VAL A 215 13.38 22.95 -8.31
C VAL A 215 14.23 23.98 -7.57
N LYS A 216 13.78 25.24 -7.58
CA LYS A 216 14.39 26.39 -6.89
C LYS A 216 13.42 26.98 -5.86
N PRO A 217 13.85 27.87 -4.95
CA PRO A 217 12.98 28.43 -3.91
C PRO A 217 11.69 29.09 -4.42
N THR A 218 11.74 29.74 -5.57
CA THR A 218 10.62 30.52 -6.11
C THR A 218 10.10 30.03 -7.45
N ASP A 219 10.75 29.00 -8.02
CA ASP A 219 10.43 28.51 -9.36
C ASP A 219 10.70 27.01 -9.49
N TYR A 220 10.08 26.37 -10.47
CA TYR A 220 10.38 25.00 -10.87
C TYR A 220 10.14 24.82 -12.37
N ARG A 221 10.93 23.94 -12.99
CA ARG A 221 10.73 23.53 -14.38
C ARG A 221 10.69 22.03 -14.47
N ILE A 222 9.79 21.49 -15.28
CA ILE A 222 9.69 20.05 -15.54
C ILE A 222 9.98 19.80 -17.01
N MET A 223 10.82 18.83 -17.30
CA MET A 223 11.30 18.49 -18.64
C MET A 223 11.32 16.97 -18.79
N ASP A 224 11.40 16.48 -20.02
CA ASP A 224 11.83 15.11 -20.26
C ASP A 224 13.38 15.00 -20.28
N LEU A 225 13.89 13.78 -20.35
CA LEU A 225 15.33 13.55 -20.39
C LEU A 225 16.01 14.10 -21.66
N ALA A 226 15.26 14.56 -22.66
CA ALA A 226 15.76 15.26 -23.85
C ALA A 226 15.69 16.79 -23.69
N SER A 227 15.42 17.30 -22.48
CA SER A 227 15.31 18.73 -22.12
C SER A 227 14.11 19.45 -22.77
N ALA A 228 13.09 18.73 -23.24
CA ALA A 228 11.86 19.33 -23.71
C ALA A 228 10.94 19.65 -22.51
N GLU A 229 10.56 20.92 -22.34
CA GLU A 229 9.68 21.35 -21.26
C GLU A 229 8.29 20.68 -21.33
N LYS A 230 7.73 20.37 -20.17
CA LYS A 230 6.42 19.74 -19.98
C LYS A 230 5.54 20.65 -19.13
N GLU A 231 4.38 21.01 -19.65
CA GLU A 231 3.34 21.65 -18.86
C GLU A 231 2.64 20.62 -17.97
N LYS A 232 2.50 20.92 -16.69
CA LYS A 232 1.90 20.03 -15.70
C LYS A 232 0.79 20.72 -14.93
N THR A 233 -0.24 19.97 -14.62
CA THR A 233 -1.34 20.46 -13.79
C THR A 233 -0.96 20.38 -12.31
N VAL A 234 -1.17 21.47 -11.58
CA VAL A 234 -1.05 21.48 -10.12
C VAL A 234 -2.26 20.80 -9.52
N THR A 235 -2.03 19.77 -8.74
CA THR A 235 -3.06 19.01 -8.01
C THR A 235 -3.16 19.54 -6.59
N HIS A 236 -4.37 19.73 -6.07
CA HIS A 236 -4.60 20.09 -4.69
C HIS A 236 -4.90 18.84 -3.85
N VAL A 237 -4.09 18.57 -2.83
CA VAL A 237 -4.29 17.42 -1.94
C VAL A 237 -5.37 17.75 -0.91
N GLU A 238 -6.44 16.96 -0.88
CA GLU A 238 -7.61 17.20 -0.02
C GLU A 238 -7.38 16.81 1.45
N TRP A 239 -6.38 16.00 1.77
CA TRP A 239 -6.11 15.53 3.13
C TRP A 239 -5.57 16.66 4.01
N ASP A 240 -5.92 16.62 5.30
CA ASP A 240 -5.34 17.49 6.33
C ASP A 240 -4.38 16.71 7.25
N LEU A 241 -3.61 17.46 8.06
CA LEU A 241 -2.66 16.89 9.01
C LEU A 241 -3.34 16.02 10.08
N ALA A 242 -4.52 16.42 10.55
CA ALA A 242 -5.24 15.70 11.59
C ALA A 242 -5.60 14.27 11.13
N THR A 243 -5.83 14.09 9.81
CA THR A 243 -6.15 12.79 9.23
C THR A 243 -4.98 11.81 9.27
N ILE A 244 -3.74 12.30 9.23
CA ILE A 244 -2.51 11.47 9.27
C ILE A 244 -1.90 11.33 10.67
N GLU A 245 -2.52 11.89 11.71
CA GLU A 245 -2.12 11.73 13.10
C GLU A 245 -2.85 10.57 13.78
N ARG A 246 -2.32 10.07 14.90
CA ARG A 246 -2.94 8.94 15.64
C ARG A 246 -4.29 9.25 16.29
N GLY A 247 -4.63 10.52 16.47
CA GLY A 247 -5.94 10.92 17.00
C GLY A 247 -6.25 10.37 18.42
N GLY A 248 -5.24 10.21 19.26
CA GLY A 248 -5.38 9.67 20.62
C GLY A 248 -5.27 8.14 20.73
N TYR A 249 -5.19 7.41 19.64
CA TYR A 249 -4.95 5.96 19.65
C TYR A 249 -3.48 5.62 19.93
N ALA A 250 -3.24 4.49 20.56
CA ALA A 250 -1.88 4.02 20.85
C ALA A 250 -1.07 3.73 19.57
N HIS A 251 -1.74 3.22 18.53
CA HIS A 251 -1.14 2.82 17.25
C HIS A 251 -2.01 3.24 16.07
N PHE A 252 -1.40 3.45 14.90
CA PHE A 252 -2.12 3.72 13.65
C PHE A 252 -3.04 2.57 13.27
N MET A 253 -2.56 1.33 13.38
CA MET A 253 -3.38 0.16 13.07
C MET A 253 -4.67 0.12 13.87
N LEU A 254 -4.64 0.43 15.18
CA LEU A 254 -5.86 0.48 15.98
C LEU A 254 -6.80 1.60 15.51
N LYS A 255 -6.27 2.79 15.27
CA LYS A 255 -7.05 3.90 14.70
C LYS A 255 -7.74 3.48 13.41
N GLU A 256 -7.00 2.86 12.49
CA GLU A 256 -7.49 2.44 11.18
C GLU A 256 -8.54 1.32 11.27
N ILE A 257 -8.41 0.40 12.24
CA ILE A 257 -9.46 -0.58 12.55
C ILE A 257 -10.73 0.13 13.05
N MET A 258 -10.59 1.09 13.96
CA MET A 258 -11.71 1.82 14.54
C MET A 258 -12.38 2.80 13.56
N GLU A 259 -11.67 3.27 12.54
CA GLU A 259 -12.18 4.14 11.49
C GLU A 259 -13.00 3.41 10.40
N GLN A 260 -13.08 2.11 10.41
CA GLN A 260 -13.75 1.34 9.35
C GLN A 260 -15.22 1.74 9.11
N PRO A 261 -16.05 2.07 10.11
CA PRO A 261 -17.39 2.58 9.84
C PRO A 261 -17.41 3.83 8.96
N GLU A 262 -16.45 4.74 9.19
CA GLU A 262 -16.33 5.97 8.41
C GLU A 262 -15.73 5.71 7.02
N SER A 263 -14.72 4.86 6.91
CA SER A 263 -14.13 4.51 5.61
C SER A 263 -15.14 3.79 4.69
N VAL A 264 -15.95 2.89 5.25
CA VAL A 264 -17.06 2.23 4.53
C VAL A 264 -18.11 3.27 4.09
N ARG A 265 -18.52 4.19 4.98
CA ARG A 265 -19.44 5.27 4.65
C ARG A 265 -18.92 6.15 3.51
N ASN A 266 -17.63 6.49 3.54
CA ASN A 266 -16.99 7.29 2.50
C ASN A 266 -16.91 6.54 1.16
N THR A 267 -16.63 5.23 1.18
CA THR A 267 -16.68 4.40 -0.03
C THR A 267 -18.08 4.35 -0.65
N LEU A 268 -19.14 4.40 0.16
CA LEU A 268 -20.52 4.37 -0.31
C LEU A 268 -21.06 5.76 -0.74
N ARG A 269 -20.44 6.84 -0.27
CA ARG A 269 -20.96 8.21 -0.38
C ARG A 269 -21.30 8.61 -1.82
N GLY A 270 -22.58 8.97 -2.07
CA GLY A 270 -23.07 9.44 -3.36
C GLY A 270 -23.16 8.39 -4.46
N ARG A 271 -22.98 7.11 -4.12
CA ARG A 271 -22.96 6.01 -5.10
C ARG A 271 -24.24 5.20 -5.13
N LEU A 272 -24.96 5.08 -4.04
CA LEU A 272 -26.15 4.24 -3.91
C LEU A 272 -27.38 4.93 -4.56
N LEU A 273 -28.09 4.20 -5.41
CA LEU A 273 -29.34 4.59 -6.06
C LEU A 273 -30.42 3.57 -5.67
N GLU A 274 -31.07 3.79 -4.51
CA GLU A 274 -31.97 2.80 -3.92
C GLU A 274 -33.21 2.55 -4.78
N GLU A 275 -33.82 3.60 -5.31
CA GLU A 275 -35.04 3.47 -6.11
C GLU A 275 -34.81 2.68 -7.39
N GLU A 276 -33.66 2.84 -8.03
CA GLU A 276 -33.24 2.10 -9.21
C GLU A 276 -32.64 0.73 -8.89
N GLY A 277 -32.35 0.47 -7.62
CA GLY A 277 -31.67 -0.75 -7.16
C GLY A 277 -30.30 -0.95 -7.80
N THR A 278 -29.54 0.13 -7.97
CA THR A 278 -28.23 0.15 -8.63
C THR A 278 -27.29 1.15 -8.00
N VAL A 279 -26.14 1.35 -8.62
CA VAL A 279 -25.13 2.31 -8.19
C VAL A 279 -24.64 3.18 -9.35
N ARG A 280 -24.05 4.33 -8.98
CA ARG A 280 -23.41 5.22 -9.93
C ARG A 280 -21.95 5.45 -9.55
N PHE A 281 -21.08 5.58 -10.55
CA PHE A 281 -19.67 5.92 -10.40
C PHE A 281 -19.32 7.14 -11.23
N GLY A 282 -18.58 8.10 -10.64
CA GLY A 282 -18.12 9.29 -11.34
C GLY A 282 -16.83 9.09 -12.15
N GLY A 283 -16.03 8.08 -11.81
CA GLY A 283 -14.69 7.86 -12.38
C GLY A 283 -14.50 6.52 -13.10
N LEU A 284 -15.58 5.79 -13.37
CA LEU A 284 -15.45 4.48 -14.01
C LEU A 284 -14.96 4.58 -15.46
N ASN A 285 -15.32 5.67 -16.18
CA ASN A 285 -14.91 5.99 -17.54
C ASN A 285 -15.18 4.87 -18.57
N ILE A 286 -16.11 3.99 -18.27
CA ILE A 286 -16.58 2.90 -19.12
C ILE A 286 -18.10 2.99 -19.18
N SER A 287 -18.67 3.02 -20.38
CA SER A 287 -20.12 3.06 -20.58
C SER A 287 -20.80 1.74 -20.22
N ASP A 288 -22.11 1.78 -19.97
CA ASP A 288 -22.91 0.58 -19.73
C ASP A 288 -22.90 -0.38 -20.92
N GLU A 289 -22.86 0.16 -22.15
CA GLU A 289 -22.74 -0.64 -23.38
C GLU A 289 -21.39 -1.37 -23.48
N GLU A 290 -20.29 -0.73 -23.06
CA GLU A 290 -18.96 -1.35 -23.00
C GLU A 290 -18.89 -2.40 -21.90
N LEU A 291 -19.46 -2.14 -20.72
CA LEU A 291 -19.55 -3.12 -19.65
C LEU A 291 -20.36 -4.36 -20.06
N LEU A 292 -21.39 -4.21 -20.88
CA LEU A 292 -22.15 -5.34 -21.43
C LEU A 292 -21.34 -6.23 -22.39
N LYS A 293 -20.32 -5.69 -23.05
CA LYS A 293 -19.44 -6.45 -23.95
C LYS A 293 -18.40 -7.29 -23.21
N VAL A 294 -18.17 -7.03 -21.93
CA VAL A 294 -17.21 -7.79 -21.10
C VAL A 294 -17.70 -9.24 -20.98
N GLN A 295 -16.88 -10.19 -21.37
CA GLN A 295 -17.17 -11.64 -21.32
C GLN A 295 -16.40 -12.35 -20.21
N ARG A 296 -15.28 -11.77 -19.75
CA ARG A 296 -14.42 -12.31 -18.70
C ARG A 296 -13.83 -11.16 -17.87
N ILE A 297 -13.69 -11.39 -16.58
CA ILE A 297 -12.99 -10.50 -15.69
C ILE A 297 -11.74 -11.20 -15.16
N VAL A 298 -10.63 -10.48 -15.10
CA VAL A 298 -9.43 -10.90 -14.36
C VAL A 298 -9.14 -9.83 -13.32
N ILE A 299 -9.05 -10.23 -12.05
CA ILE A 299 -8.69 -9.33 -10.97
C ILE A 299 -7.24 -9.66 -10.56
N THR A 300 -6.38 -8.65 -10.57
CA THR A 300 -4.96 -8.83 -10.24
C THR A 300 -4.54 -7.93 -9.09
N ALA A 301 -3.84 -8.48 -8.12
CA ALA A 301 -3.45 -7.79 -6.91
C ALA A 301 -2.34 -8.53 -6.14
N CYS A 302 -1.88 -7.93 -5.03
CA CYS A 302 -0.90 -8.51 -4.11
C CYS A 302 -1.44 -8.50 -2.67
N GLY A 303 -1.06 -9.50 -1.85
CA GLY A 303 -1.32 -9.56 -0.41
C GLY A 303 -2.79 -9.40 -0.03
N THR A 304 -3.07 -8.49 0.90
CA THR A 304 -4.45 -8.18 1.37
C THR A 304 -5.40 -7.82 0.23
N SER A 305 -4.93 -7.09 -0.78
CA SER A 305 -5.74 -6.75 -1.96
C SER A 305 -6.09 -7.98 -2.82
N TRP A 306 -5.20 -8.97 -2.86
CA TRP A 306 -5.49 -10.25 -3.53
C TRP A 306 -6.57 -11.04 -2.78
N HIS A 307 -6.58 -11.02 -1.42
CA HIS A 307 -7.67 -11.62 -0.65
C HIS A 307 -9.01 -10.92 -0.89
N SER A 308 -9.04 -9.59 -1.03
CA SER A 308 -10.27 -8.87 -1.41
C SER A 308 -10.74 -9.24 -2.83
N ALA A 309 -9.80 -9.46 -3.75
CA ALA A 309 -10.09 -9.89 -5.11
C ALA A 309 -10.81 -11.25 -5.15
N LEU A 310 -10.37 -12.22 -4.33
CA LEU A 310 -11.05 -13.53 -4.21
C LEU A 310 -12.51 -13.41 -3.75
N ILE A 311 -12.81 -12.46 -2.87
CA ILE A 311 -14.20 -12.17 -2.47
C ILE A 311 -14.96 -11.59 -3.67
N GLY A 312 -14.33 -10.69 -4.43
CA GLY A 312 -14.89 -10.10 -5.63
C GLY A 312 -15.19 -11.13 -6.73
N GLU A 313 -14.35 -12.15 -6.88
CA GLU A 313 -14.58 -13.29 -7.80
C GLU A 313 -15.91 -13.96 -7.50
N TYR A 314 -16.12 -14.41 -6.25
CA TYR A 314 -17.39 -15.01 -5.84
C TYR A 314 -18.58 -14.08 -6.09
N MET A 315 -18.45 -12.78 -5.77
CA MET A 315 -19.52 -11.80 -6.01
C MET A 315 -19.86 -11.66 -7.49
N MET A 316 -18.84 -11.51 -8.36
CA MET A 316 -19.02 -11.32 -9.81
C MET A 316 -19.64 -12.54 -10.48
N GLU A 317 -19.20 -13.73 -10.10
CA GLU A 317 -19.75 -14.97 -10.64
C GLU A 317 -21.19 -15.23 -10.18
N GLU A 318 -21.48 -14.99 -8.91
CA GLU A 318 -22.81 -15.23 -8.35
C GLU A 318 -23.85 -14.22 -8.85
N LEU A 319 -23.53 -12.91 -8.81
CA LEU A 319 -24.51 -11.86 -9.07
C LEU A 319 -24.46 -11.30 -10.48
N ALA A 320 -23.27 -11.14 -11.06
CA ALA A 320 -23.12 -10.61 -12.42
C ALA A 320 -23.06 -11.70 -13.48
N ARG A 321 -22.87 -12.96 -13.08
CA ARG A 321 -22.79 -14.15 -13.97
C ARG A 321 -21.70 -14.01 -15.05
N ILE A 322 -20.56 -13.43 -14.65
CA ILE A 322 -19.39 -13.25 -15.53
C ILE A 322 -18.26 -14.13 -14.99
N PRO A 323 -17.66 -14.99 -15.83
CA PRO A 323 -16.45 -15.73 -15.44
C PRO A 323 -15.37 -14.76 -14.95
N THR A 324 -14.91 -14.98 -13.74
CA THR A 324 -13.94 -14.12 -13.06
C THR A 324 -12.78 -14.97 -12.53
N GLU A 325 -11.57 -14.52 -12.73
CA GLU A 325 -10.35 -15.16 -12.23
C GLU A 325 -9.55 -14.16 -11.41
N VAL A 326 -8.89 -14.66 -10.38
CA VAL A 326 -8.01 -13.86 -9.53
C VAL A 326 -6.58 -14.34 -9.62
N GLU A 327 -5.68 -13.42 -9.97
CA GLU A 327 -4.28 -13.69 -10.21
C GLU A 327 -3.38 -12.90 -9.25
N TYR A 328 -2.30 -13.51 -8.80
CA TYR A 328 -1.21 -12.73 -8.23
C TYR A 328 -0.61 -11.83 -9.32
N ALA A 329 -0.44 -10.56 -9.03
CA ALA A 329 0.05 -9.60 -10.01
C ALA A 329 1.48 -9.92 -10.49
N SER A 330 2.34 -10.42 -9.59
CA SER A 330 3.67 -10.91 -9.91
C SER A 330 3.65 -12.04 -10.94
N GLU A 331 2.72 -13.01 -10.79
CA GLU A 331 2.61 -14.16 -11.68
C GLU A 331 1.93 -13.81 -13.00
N PHE A 332 0.85 -13.00 -12.96
CA PHE A 332 0.12 -12.57 -14.15
C PHE A 332 1.04 -11.95 -15.21
N ARG A 333 1.96 -11.11 -14.77
CA ARG A 333 2.91 -10.41 -15.65
C ARG A 333 3.76 -11.36 -16.49
N TYR A 334 4.27 -12.44 -15.89
CA TYR A 334 5.27 -13.32 -16.51
C TYR A 334 4.71 -14.57 -17.18
N ARG A 335 3.51 -15.00 -16.83
CA ARG A 335 2.91 -16.24 -17.36
C ARG A 335 2.34 -16.15 -18.76
N ASN A 336 2.52 -15.04 -19.50
CA ASN A 336 1.96 -14.81 -20.82
C ASN A 336 0.42 -14.88 -20.82
N PRO A 337 -0.30 -13.98 -20.10
CA PRO A 337 -1.73 -14.09 -19.85
C PRO A 337 -2.57 -14.04 -21.13
N ILE A 338 -3.65 -14.81 -21.14
CA ILE A 338 -4.61 -14.82 -22.26
C ILE A 338 -5.69 -13.78 -21.93
N VAL A 339 -5.58 -12.60 -22.52
CA VAL A 339 -6.54 -11.49 -22.39
C VAL A 339 -6.71 -10.81 -23.76
N ASP A 340 -7.90 -10.25 -23.99
CA ASP A 340 -8.29 -9.58 -25.24
C ASP A 340 -9.22 -8.38 -24.94
N GLU A 341 -9.76 -7.74 -25.97
CA GLU A 341 -10.66 -6.60 -25.86
C GLU A 341 -12.01 -6.89 -25.17
N ARG A 342 -12.37 -8.17 -24.96
CA ARG A 342 -13.57 -8.60 -24.21
C ARG A 342 -13.26 -8.94 -22.77
N THR A 343 -12.00 -8.85 -22.37
CA THR A 343 -11.52 -9.07 -21.02
C THR A 343 -11.42 -7.73 -20.28
N LEU A 344 -12.03 -7.64 -19.10
CA LEU A 344 -11.82 -6.53 -18.16
C LEU A 344 -10.79 -6.95 -17.12
N VAL A 345 -9.66 -6.24 -17.07
CA VAL A 345 -8.62 -6.49 -16.05
C VAL A 345 -8.73 -5.42 -14.95
N ILE A 346 -8.94 -5.86 -13.71
CA ILE A 346 -9.12 -5.00 -12.55
C ILE A 346 -7.89 -5.10 -11.65
N GLY A 347 -7.17 -4.00 -11.46
CA GLY A 347 -6.08 -3.92 -10.51
C GLY A 347 -6.55 -3.35 -9.17
N ILE A 348 -6.24 -4.03 -8.06
CA ILE A 348 -6.57 -3.56 -6.72
C ILE A 348 -5.28 -3.20 -5.98
N SER A 349 -5.19 -1.96 -5.49
CA SER A 349 -4.04 -1.50 -4.71
C SER A 349 -4.44 -0.38 -3.74
N GLN A 350 -4.02 -0.50 -2.47
CA GLN A 350 -4.23 0.57 -1.51
C GLN A 350 -3.43 1.82 -1.91
N SER A 351 -2.14 1.69 -2.17
CA SER A 351 -1.26 2.81 -2.51
C SER A 351 -1.41 3.29 -3.95
N GLY A 352 -1.84 2.40 -4.86
CA GLY A 352 -1.80 2.64 -6.31
C GLY A 352 -0.38 2.75 -6.89
N GLU A 353 0.62 2.28 -6.12
CA GLU A 353 2.05 2.32 -6.49
C GLU A 353 2.71 0.93 -6.40
N THR A 354 1.94 -0.15 -6.23
CA THR A 354 2.47 -1.52 -6.15
C THR A 354 3.04 -1.92 -7.51
N ALA A 355 4.35 -2.18 -7.56
CA ALA A 355 5.08 -2.42 -8.81
C ALA A 355 4.49 -3.55 -9.65
N ASP A 356 4.25 -4.72 -9.03
CA ASP A 356 3.68 -5.87 -9.73
C ASP A 356 2.29 -5.59 -10.27
N THR A 357 1.42 -4.94 -9.49
CA THR A 357 0.05 -4.61 -9.94
C THR A 357 0.07 -3.62 -11.09
N LEU A 358 0.95 -2.63 -11.05
CA LEU A 358 1.14 -1.67 -12.14
C LEU A 358 1.62 -2.37 -13.41
N ALA A 359 2.63 -3.23 -13.28
CA ALA A 359 3.19 -3.96 -14.40
C ALA A 359 2.19 -4.95 -15.01
N ALA A 360 1.37 -5.61 -14.18
CA ALA A 360 0.30 -6.50 -14.65
C ALA A 360 -0.76 -5.72 -15.46
N LEU A 361 -1.17 -4.54 -15.00
CA LEU A 361 -2.12 -3.68 -15.72
C LEU A 361 -1.54 -3.15 -17.04
N ARG A 362 -0.26 -2.76 -17.05
CA ARG A 362 0.44 -2.36 -18.30
C ARG A 362 0.48 -3.52 -19.31
N GLU A 363 0.78 -4.74 -18.86
CA GLU A 363 0.79 -5.93 -19.71
C GLU A 363 -0.61 -6.25 -20.25
N ALA A 364 -1.65 -6.16 -19.42
CA ALA A 364 -3.04 -6.33 -19.85
C ALA A 364 -3.43 -5.32 -20.93
N LYS A 365 -3.10 -4.04 -20.72
CA LYS A 365 -3.37 -2.94 -21.66
C LYS A 365 -2.60 -3.14 -22.97
N ARG A 366 -1.32 -3.57 -22.91
CA ARG A 366 -0.53 -3.90 -24.11
C ARG A 366 -1.15 -4.99 -24.96
N ARG A 367 -1.92 -5.90 -24.34
CA ARG A 367 -2.65 -7.00 -25.02
C ARG A 367 -4.04 -6.61 -25.48
N GLY A 368 -4.47 -5.38 -25.28
CA GLY A 368 -5.77 -4.86 -25.73
C GLY A 368 -6.90 -5.02 -24.73
N ALA A 369 -6.65 -5.54 -23.52
CA ALA A 369 -7.66 -5.59 -22.48
C ALA A 369 -7.97 -4.20 -21.92
N ARG A 370 -9.24 -3.97 -21.54
CA ARG A 370 -9.64 -2.82 -20.75
C ARG A 370 -9.15 -2.95 -19.31
N THR A 371 -8.72 -1.83 -18.71
CA THR A 371 -8.17 -1.82 -17.36
C THR A 371 -8.96 -0.91 -16.42
N LEU A 372 -9.24 -1.41 -15.22
CA LEU A 372 -9.81 -0.63 -14.11
C LEU A 372 -8.91 -0.67 -12.89
N GLY A 373 -8.90 0.41 -12.11
CA GLY A 373 -8.23 0.49 -10.81
C GLY A 373 -9.21 0.63 -9.66
N LEU A 374 -9.11 -0.22 -8.63
CA LEU A 374 -9.72 -0.01 -7.32
C LEU A 374 -8.63 0.50 -6.37
N ILE A 375 -8.58 1.80 -6.10
CA ILE A 375 -7.40 2.45 -5.53
C ILE A 375 -7.80 3.43 -4.45
N ASN A 376 -7.01 3.51 -3.36
CA ASN A 376 -7.31 4.45 -2.29
C ASN A 376 -6.64 5.82 -2.51
N VAL A 377 -5.42 5.87 -3.05
CA VAL A 377 -4.66 7.11 -3.21
C VAL A 377 -5.00 7.78 -4.54
N VAL A 378 -5.64 8.94 -4.46
CA VAL A 378 -5.98 9.76 -5.63
C VAL A 378 -4.70 10.26 -6.31
N GLY A 379 -4.65 10.20 -7.64
CA GLY A 379 -3.51 10.66 -8.42
C GLY A 379 -2.29 9.74 -8.39
N SER A 380 -2.40 8.54 -7.80
CA SER A 380 -1.33 7.53 -7.85
C SER A 380 -1.05 7.04 -9.28
N THR A 381 0.06 6.35 -9.48
CA THR A 381 0.50 5.91 -10.81
C THR A 381 -0.53 5.00 -11.47
N ILE A 382 -1.03 3.98 -10.76
CA ILE A 382 -2.06 3.08 -11.31
C ILE A 382 -3.32 3.88 -11.67
N ALA A 383 -3.75 4.83 -10.81
CA ALA A 383 -4.95 5.64 -11.06
C ALA A 383 -4.86 6.48 -12.34
N ARG A 384 -3.65 6.93 -12.71
CA ARG A 384 -3.41 7.71 -13.93
C ARG A 384 -3.28 6.85 -15.18
N GLU A 385 -2.86 5.60 -15.05
CA GLU A 385 -2.54 4.74 -16.19
C GLU A 385 -3.69 3.83 -16.65
N VAL A 386 -4.64 3.51 -15.76
CA VAL A 386 -5.82 2.71 -16.12
C VAL A 386 -6.85 3.51 -16.92
N ASP A 387 -7.73 2.82 -17.63
CA ASP A 387 -8.76 3.46 -18.45
C ASP A 387 -9.89 4.08 -17.61
N GLY A 388 -10.08 3.59 -16.38
CA GLY A 388 -11.03 4.12 -15.41
C GLY A 388 -10.86 3.46 -14.05
N GLY A 389 -11.67 3.86 -13.06
CA GLY A 389 -11.52 3.26 -11.74
C GLY A 389 -12.51 3.74 -10.68
N ILE A 390 -12.31 3.19 -9.51
CA ILE A 390 -13.09 3.47 -8.30
C ILE A 390 -12.12 3.85 -7.20
N TYR A 391 -12.19 5.09 -6.72
CA TYR A 391 -11.49 5.49 -5.51
C TYR A 391 -12.21 4.96 -4.27
N LEU A 392 -11.46 4.37 -3.34
CA LEU A 392 -12.00 3.80 -2.11
C LEU A 392 -12.45 4.87 -1.11
N HIS A 393 -11.80 6.03 -1.12
CA HIS A 393 -12.02 7.12 -0.15
C HIS A 393 -11.91 6.66 1.32
N ALA A 394 -11.09 5.64 1.59
CA ALA A 394 -10.86 5.13 2.94
C ALA A 394 -10.02 6.07 3.82
N GLY A 395 -9.49 7.16 3.25
CA GLY A 395 -8.52 8.03 3.89
C GLY A 395 -7.12 7.42 3.94
N PRO A 396 -6.12 8.12 4.49
CA PRO A 396 -4.76 7.62 4.64
C PRO A 396 -4.73 6.36 5.50
N GLU A 397 -3.95 5.36 5.09
CA GLU A 397 -3.67 4.14 5.84
C GLU A 397 -2.16 4.01 6.00
N ILE A 398 -1.67 4.18 7.24
CA ILE A 398 -0.26 4.35 7.60
C ILE A 398 0.33 3.06 8.18
N GLY A 399 -0.45 2.34 9.01
CA GLY A 399 -0.06 1.04 9.52
C GLY A 399 0.35 0.11 8.38
N VAL A 400 1.49 -0.59 8.51
CA VAL A 400 2.02 -1.45 7.44
C VAL A 400 1.02 -2.54 7.07
N ALA A 401 0.45 -3.21 8.07
CA ALA A 401 -0.62 -4.19 7.87
C ALA A 401 -1.94 -3.48 7.50
N SER A 402 -2.47 -3.76 6.33
CA SER A 402 -3.70 -3.12 5.81
C SER A 402 -4.94 -3.61 6.58
N THR A 403 -5.87 -2.70 6.86
CA THR A 403 -7.11 -2.96 7.60
C THR A 403 -8.33 -2.34 6.94
N LYS A 404 -8.51 -1.02 7.05
CA LYS A 404 -9.67 -0.29 6.50
C LYS A 404 -9.69 -0.26 4.96
N ALA A 405 -8.54 -0.33 4.32
CA ALA A 405 -8.49 -0.44 2.86
C ALA A 405 -9.09 -1.76 2.38
N PHE A 406 -8.85 -2.87 3.08
CA PHE A 406 -9.44 -4.18 2.76
C PHE A 406 -10.97 -4.15 2.78
N THR A 407 -11.59 -3.65 3.86
CA THR A 407 -13.05 -3.55 3.96
C THR A 407 -13.63 -2.61 2.91
N SER A 408 -12.94 -1.49 2.62
CA SER A 408 -13.32 -0.56 1.55
C SER A 408 -13.19 -1.18 0.16
N GLN A 409 -12.19 -2.05 -0.09
CA GLN A 409 -12.03 -2.80 -1.34
C GLN A 409 -13.19 -3.76 -1.56
N ILE A 410 -13.60 -4.51 -0.53
CA ILE A 410 -14.76 -5.42 -0.60
C ILE A 410 -16.03 -4.63 -0.93
N VAL A 411 -16.24 -3.50 -0.26
CA VAL A 411 -17.40 -2.64 -0.53
C VAL A 411 -17.38 -2.10 -1.96
N ALA A 412 -16.23 -1.66 -2.47
CA ALA A 412 -16.09 -1.20 -3.86
C ALA A 412 -16.34 -2.32 -4.88
N LEU A 413 -15.88 -3.54 -4.59
CA LEU A 413 -16.17 -4.73 -5.39
C LEU A 413 -17.66 -5.07 -5.38
N ALA A 414 -18.33 -5.01 -4.22
CA ALA A 414 -19.78 -5.21 -4.12
C ALA A 414 -20.58 -4.17 -4.92
N LEU A 415 -20.15 -2.89 -4.89
CA LEU A 415 -20.74 -1.83 -5.72
C LEU A 415 -20.57 -2.12 -7.21
N LEU A 416 -19.35 -2.50 -7.64
CA LEU A 416 -19.08 -2.82 -9.05
C LEU A 416 -19.87 -4.07 -9.49
N THR A 417 -19.92 -5.08 -8.64
CA THR A 417 -20.72 -6.29 -8.87
C THR A 417 -22.20 -5.96 -9.03
N LEU A 418 -22.74 -5.12 -8.16
CA LEU A 418 -24.14 -4.67 -8.26
C LEU A 418 -24.39 -3.96 -9.61
N LYS A 419 -23.48 -3.05 -10.03
CA LYS A 419 -23.56 -2.38 -11.33
C LYS A 419 -23.59 -3.39 -12.48
N MET A 420 -22.63 -4.31 -12.50
CA MET A 420 -22.49 -5.35 -13.54
C MET A 420 -23.70 -6.31 -13.53
N GLY A 421 -24.14 -6.72 -12.34
CA GLY A 421 -25.30 -7.61 -12.17
C GLY A 421 -26.60 -6.98 -12.65
N ARG A 422 -26.82 -5.68 -12.33
CA ARG A 422 -27.99 -4.92 -12.79
C ARG A 422 -28.06 -4.74 -14.30
N LEU A 423 -26.93 -4.70 -14.96
CA LEU A 423 -26.87 -4.68 -16.43
C LEU A 423 -27.19 -6.05 -17.06
N ARG A 424 -27.15 -7.14 -16.30
CA ARG A 424 -27.25 -8.52 -16.82
C ARG A 424 -28.37 -9.37 -16.18
N ALA A 425 -28.16 -9.77 -14.94
CA ALA A 425 -28.92 -10.85 -14.29
C ALA A 425 -29.83 -10.40 -13.14
N LEU A 426 -29.46 -9.32 -12.42
CA LEU A 426 -30.18 -8.90 -11.23
C LEU A 426 -31.43 -8.07 -11.56
N SER A 427 -32.55 -8.42 -10.93
CA SER A 427 -33.78 -7.61 -10.94
C SER A 427 -33.60 -6.33 -10.10
N ILE A 428 -34.51 -5.35 -10.30
CA ILE A 428 -34.54 -4.13 -9.48
C ILE A 428 -34.75 -4.47 -7.99
N LEU A 429 -35.57 -5.44 -7.67
CA LEU A 429 -35.88 -5.82 -6.29
C LEU A 429 -34.64 -6.39 -5.59
N GLN A 430 -33.92 -7.30 -6.23
CA GLN A 430 -32.65 -7.83 -5.71
C GLN A 430 -31.61 -6.71 -5.57
N GLY A 431 -31.51 -5.81 -6.55
CA GLY A 431 -30.61 -4.66 -6.47
C GLY A 431 -30.94 -3.74 -5.29
N ARG A 432 -32.22 -3.47 -5.02
CA ARG A 432 -32.65 -2.68 -3.84
C ARG A 432 -32.26 -3.34 -2.52
N GLU A 433 -32.39 -4.67 -2.44
CA GLU A 433 -31.96 -5.43 -1.26
C GLU A 433 -30.46 -5.26 -0.99
N VAL A 434 -29.62 -5.39 -2.02
CA VAL A 434 -28.18 -5.18 -1.91
C VAL A 434 -27.85 -3.74 -1.53
N VAL A 435 -28.51 -2.73 -2.15
CA VAL A 435 -28.30 -1.31 -1.81
C VAL A 435 -28.62 -1.04 -0.34
N ARG A 436 -29.75 -1.54 0.16
CA ARG A 436 -30.14 -1.39 1.58
C ARG A 436 -29.16 -2.06 2.53
N ALA A 437 -28.68 -3.24 2.19
CA ALA A 437 -27.69 -3.96 2.97
C ALA A 437 -26.35 -3.19 3.02
N LEU A 438 -25.89 -2.68 1.88
CA LEU A 438 -24.70 -1.82 1.80
C LEU A 438 -24.83 -0.55 2.64
N ALA A 439 -25.99 0.12 2.60
CA ALA A 439 -26.24 1.34 3.36
C ALA A 439 -26.16 1.13 4.88
N ARG A 440 -26.46 -0.07 5.38
CA ARG A 440 -26.39 -0.44 6.79
C ARG A 440 -25.01 -0.85 7.28
N LEU A 441 -24.07 -1.17 6.39
CA LEU A 441 -22.75 -1.68 6.75
C LEU A 441 -21.99 -0.80 7.76
N PRO A 442 -21.96 0.54 7.65
CA PRO A 442 -21.24 1.38 8.62
C PRO A 442 -21.73 1.18 10.06
N GLU A 443 -23.05 1.03 10.25
CA GLU A 443 -23.64 0.75 11.56
C GLU A 443 -23.28 -0.66 12.05
N LEU A 444 -23.39 -1.65 11.17
CA LEU A 444 -23.08 -3.05 11.52
C LEU A 444 -21.59 -3.21 11.89
N VAL A 445 -20.67 -2.56 11.18
CA VAL A 445 -19.25 -2.54 11.53
C VAL A 445 -19.03 -1.88 12.89
N SER A 446 -19.74 -0.78 13.22
CA SER A 446 -19.67 -0.15 14.54
C SER A 446 -20.11 -1.09 15.65
N ARG A 447 -21.15 -1.92 15.43
CA ARG A 447 -21.60 -2.93 16.38
C ARG A 447 -20.56 -4.02 16.62
N VAL A 448 -19.85 -4.45 15.57
CA VAL A 448 -18.74 -5.41 15.71
C VAL A 448 -17.60 -4.79 16.52
N LEU A 449 -17.21 -3.55 16.22
CA LEU A 449 -16.14 -2.83 16.94
C LEU A 449 -16.45 -2.62 18.42
N ALA A 450 -17.73 -2.51 18.81
CA ALA A 450 -18.13 -2.42 20.22
C ALA A 450 -17.75 -3.68 21.03
N LYS A 451 -17.44 -4.80 20.37
CA LYS A 451 -16.95 -6.05 21.00
C LYS A 451 -15.42 -6.07 21.21
N ALA A 452 -14.72 -4.98 20.92
CA ALA A 452 -13.26 -4.91 21.08
C ALA A 452 -12.77 -5.34 22.48
N PRO A 453 -13.43 -4.97 23.62
CA PRO A 453 -12.97 -5.41 24.92
C PRO A 453 -13.06 -6.93 25.14
N GLU A 454 -14.06 -7.60 24.57
CA GLU A 454 -14.21 -9.07 24.60
C GLU A 454 -13.09 -9.74 23.79
N ILE A 455 -12.83 -9.23 22.59
CA ILE A 455 -11.77 -9.72 21.70
C ILE A 455 -10.38 -9.49 22.33
N GLU A 456 -10.20 -8.39 23.02
CA GLU A 456 -8.98 -8.09 23.77
C GLU A 456 -8.71 -9.13 24.87
N GLN A 457 -9.73 -9.55 25.62
CA GLN A 457 -9.60 -10.61 26.63
C GLN A 457 -9.29 -11.98 26.00
N LEU A 458 -9.87 -12.27 24.84
CA LEU A 458 -9.59 -13.51 24.10
C LEU A 458 -8.13 -13.57 23.65
N ALA A 459 -7.53 -12.45 23.26
CA ALA A 459 -6.13 -12.37 22.84
C ALA A 459 -5.16 -12.92 23.90
N ASP A 460 -5.45 -12.75 25.20
CA ASP A 460 -4.62 -13.27 26.30
C ASP A 460 -4.38 -14.78 26.24
N ARG A 461 -5.35 -15.52 25.68
CA ARG A 461 -5.26 -16.98 25.55
C ARG A 461 -4.39 -17.44 24.39
N LEU A 462 -4.11 -16.54 23.44
CA LEU A 462 -3.38 -16.84 22.21
C LEU A 462 -1.94 -16.32 22.19
N ILE A 463 -1.51 -15.56 23.20
CA ILE A 463 -0.16 -14.96 23.26
C ILE A 463 0.95 -16.01 23.09
N ARG A 464 0.74 -17.22 23.63
CA ARG A 464 1.73 -18.30 23.64
C ARG A 464 1.58 -19.27 22.45
N ALA A 465 0.57 -19.08 21.60
CA ALA A 465 0.42 -19.90 20.41
C ALA A 465 1.65 -19.72 19.47
N GLN A 466 2.12 -20.81 18.93
CA GLN A 466 3.19 -20.82 17.92
C GLN A 466 2.60 -20.90 16.52
N ASN A 467 1.49 -21.62 16.38
CA ASN A 467 0.78 -21.83 15.14
C ASN A 467 -0.71 -21.58 15.35
N VAL A 468 -1.41 -21.09 14.33
CA VAL A 468 -2.88 -20.92 14.33
C VAL A 468 -3.40 -21.25 12.93
N LEU A 469 -4.46 -22.07 12.86
CA LEU A 469 -5.20 -22.30 11.62
C LEU A 469 -6.42 -21.38 11.54
N TYR A 470 -6.68 -20.85 10.35
CA TYR A 470 -7.89 -20.10 10.01
C TYR A 470 -8.68 -20.85 8.95
N LEU A 471 -9.94 -21.11 9.19
CA LEU A 471 -10.78 -21.93 8.31
C LEU A 471 -12.07 -21.19 7.97
N GLY A 472 -12.39 -21.13 6.68
CA GLY A 472 -13.63 -20.54 6.18
C GLY A 472 -14.12 -21.24 4.92
N ARG A 473 -15.35 -20.92 4.48
CA ARG A 473 -15.92 -21.44 3.21
C ARG A 473 -16.58 -20.32 2.42
N GLY A 474 -16.68 -20.52 1.09
CA GLY A 474 -17.30 -19.53 0.20
C GLY A 474 -16.68 -18.15 0.39
N TYR A 475 -17.52 -17.13 0.57
CA TYR A 475 -17.08 -15.75 0.81
C TYR A 475 -16.13 -15.58 2.01
N ASN A 476 -16.20 -16.48 2.99
CA ASN A 476 -15.41 -16.41 4.22
C ASN A 476 -14.10 -17.21 4.17
N PHE A 477 -13.80 -17.92 3.08
CA PHE A 477 -12.47 -18.50 2.87
C PHE A 477 -11.39 -17.42 2.70
N PRO A 478 -11.55 -16.41 1.83
CA PRO A 478 -10.58 -15.33 1.75
C PRO A 478 -10.44 -14.51 3.04
N VAL A 479 -11.49 -14.45 3.87
CA VAL A 479 -11.41 -13.85 5.22
C VAL A 479 -10.50 -14.67 6.14
N ALA A 480 -10.52 -15.99 6.03
CA ALA A 480 -9.59 -16.85 6.76
C ALA A 480 -8.14 -16.61 6.34
N LEU A 481 -7.88 -16.44 5.03
CA LEU A 481 -6.57 -16.05 4.52
C LEU A 481 -6.12 -14.70 5.08
N GLU A 482 -7.01 -13.71 5.10
CA GLU A 482 -6.72 -12.37 5.59
C GLU A 482 -6.46 -12.35 7.10
N GLY A 483 -7.26 -13.07 7.89
CA GLY A 483 -7.04 -13.20 9.34
C GLY A 483 -5.68 -13.84 9.66
N ALA A 484 -5.32 -14.91 8.94
CA ALA A 484 -4.01 -15.55 9.06
C ALA A 484 -2.88 -14.59 8.66
N LEU A 485 -3.05 -13.82 7.56
CA LEU A 485 -2.07 -12.83 7.13
C LEU A 485 -1.86 -11.77 8.20
N LYS A 486 -2.93 -11.17 8.74
CA LYS A 486 -2.83 -10.16 9.81
C LYS A 486 -2.07 -10.69 11.02
N LEU A 487 -2.40 -11.90 11.48
CA LEU A 487 -1.73 -12.47 12.64
C LEU A 487 -0.22 -12.68 12.40
N LYS A 488 0.16 -13.27 11.26
CA LYS A 488 1.59 -13.52 10.96
C LYS A 488 2.39 -12.23 10.75
N GLU A 489 1.82 -11.22 10.10
CA GLU A 489 2.50 -9.96 9.80
C GLU A 489 2.94 -9.21 11.06
N ILE A 490 2.08 -9.12 12.06
CA ILE A 490 2.28 -8.21 13.20
C ILE A 490 2.68 -8.92 14.49
N SER A 491 2.35 -10.21 14.65
CA SER A 491 2.66 -10.98 15.88
C SER A 491 3.79 -11.99 15.71
N TYR A 492 4.16 -12.30 14.46
CA TYR A 492 5.15 -13.32 14.08
C TYR A 492 4.75 -14.75 14.48
N ILE A 493 3.48 -14.98 14.80
CA ILE A 493 2.91 -16.32 14.95
C ILE A 493 2.71 -16.89 13.55
N HIS A 494 3.15 -18.14 13.31
CA HIS A 494 2.86 -18.81 12.07
C HIS A 494 1.34 -19.08 11.96
N ALA A 495 0.70 -18.52 10.95
CA ALA A 495 -0.73 -18.66 10.74
C ALA A 495 -1.04 -18.94 9.27
N GLU A 496 -1.96 -19.86 9.02
CA GLU A 496 -2.38 -20.23 7.67
C GLU A 496 -3.89 -20.26 7.56
N GLY A 497 -4.40 -19.87 6.39
CA GLY A 497 -5.81 -19.92 6.05
C GLY A 497 -6.08 -21.01 5.02
N TYR A 498 -7.17 -21.78 5.21
CA TYR A 498 -7.60 -22.82 4.27
C TYR A 498 -9.11 -22.79 4.04
N PRO A 499 -9.59 -23.26 2.87
CA PRO A 499 -10.98 -23.66 2.75
C PRO A 499 -11.26 -24.78 3.77
N ALA A 500 -12.30 -24.64 4.60
CA ALA A 500 -12.50 -25.56 5.73
C ALA A 500 -12.62 -27.03 5.31
N ALA A 501 -13.13 -27.30 4.11
CA ALA A 501 -13.20 -28.67 3.59
C ALA A 501 -11.82 -29.25 3.26
N GLU A 502 -10.89 -28.41 2.78
CA GLU A 502 -9.53 -28.83 2.39
C GLU A 502 -8.67 -29.24 3.61
N MET A 503 -9.09 -28.86 4.81
CA MET A 503 -8.47 -29.31 6.04
C MET A 503 -8.23 -30.83 6.06
N LYS A 504 -9.18 -31.61 5.51
CA LYS A 504 -9.12 -33.09 5.47
C LYS A 504 -7.99 -33.65 4.59
N HIS A 505 -7.47 -32.84 3.67
CA HIS A 505 -6.48 -33.25 2.68
C HIS A 505 -5.03 -32.91 3.10
N GLY A 506 -4.79 -32.75 4.40
CA GLY A 506 -3.45 -32.53 4.94
C GLY A 506 -3.45 -31.75 6.26
N PRO A 507 -3.95 -30.52 6.32
CA PRO A 507 -3.85 -29.66 7.52
C PRO A 507 -4.45 -30.25 8.80
N ILE A 508 -5.42 -31.16 8.71
CA ILE A 508 -6.02 -31.84 9.86
C ILE A 508 -4.97 -32.64 10.68
N ALA A 509 -3.85 -33.04 10.07
CA ALA A 509 -2.77 -33.73 10.75
C ALA A 509 -2.07 -32.84 11.80
N LEU A 510 -2.24 -31.51 11.70
CA LEU A 510 -1.65 -30.52 12.62
C LEU A 510 -2.53 -30.25 13.85
N ILE A 511 -3.77 -30.76 13.87
CA ILE A 511 -4.73 -30.49 14.94
C ILE A 511 -4.35 -31.27 16.20
N ASP A 512 -4.09 -30.54 17.27
CA ASP A 512 -3.88 -31.02 18.63
C ASP A 512 -4.47 -30.04 19.65
N ASP A 513 -4.25 -30.27 20.94
CA ASP A 513 -4.75 -29.41 22.03
C ASP A 513 -3.96 -28.11 22.21
N LEU A 514 -2.83 -27.93 21.51
CA LEU A 514 -1.99 -26.72 21.56
C LEU A 514 -2.21 -25.79 20.39
N MET A 515 -2.86 -26.27 19.31
CA MET A 515 -3.08 -25.52 18.08
C MET A 515 -4.48 -24.90 18.05
N PRO A 516 -4.63 -23.59 18.26
CA PRO A 516 -5.91 -22.91 18.09
C PRO A 516 -6.37 -22.95 16.62
N VAL A 517 -7.67 -23.15 16.44
CA VAL A 517 -8.31 -23.11 15.10
C VAL A 517 -9.39 -22.04 15.12
N VAL A 518 -9.26 -21.05 14.26
CA VAL A 518 -10.24 -19.98 14.09
C VAL A 518 -11.15 -20.30 12.91
N PHE A 519 -12.43 -20.48 13.17
CA PHE A 519 -13.45 -20.69 12.14
C PHE A 519 -14.23 -19.41 11.87
N ILE A 520 -14.38 -19.07 10.59
CA ILE A 520 -15.31 -18.04 10.13
C ILE A 520 -16.59 -18.77 9.71
N ALA A 521 -17.60 -18.73 10.58
CA ALA A 521 -18.80 -19.57 10.52
C ALA A 521 -20.09 -18.73 10.67
N PRO A 522 -20.30 -17.67 9.86
CA PRO A 522 -21.58 -16.97 9.88
C PRO A 522 -22.70 -17.89 9.38
N LYS A 523 -23.94 -17.53 9.69
CA LYS A 523 -25.13 -18.26 9.24
C LYS A 523 -25.43 -17.92 7.78
N ASP A 524 -24.74 -18.61 6.89
CA ASP A 524 -24.83 -18.49 5.43
C ASP A 524 -25.26 -19.83 4.78
N GLY A 525 -25.32 -19.86 3.45
CA GLY A 525 -25.72 -21.05 2.68
C GLY A 525 -24.83 -22.29 2.89
N VAL A 526 -23.64 -22.15 3.45
CA VAL A 526 -22.69 -23.26 3.72
C VAL A 526 -22.47 -23.54 5.20
N HIS A 527 -23.19 -22.85 6.10
CA HIS A 527 -23.03 -22.90 7.54
C HIS A 527 -22.99 -24.33 8.10
N GLN A 528 -23.96 -25.20 7.74
CA GLN A 528 -24.01 -26.60 8.21
C GLN A 528 -22.75 -27.40 7.84
N LYS A 529 -22.13 -27.08 6.72
CA LYS A 529 -20.88 -27.71 6.31
C LYS A 529 -19.69 -27.23 7.15
N VAL A 530 -19.71 -25.96 7.57
CA VAL A 530 -18.69 -25.42 8.50
C VAL A 530 -18.85 -26.05 9.88
N VAL A 531 -20.10 -26.20 10.39
CA VAL A 531 -20.38 -26.89 11.65
C VAL A 531 -19.77 -28.29 11.64
N SER A 532 -20.01 -29.08 10.58
CA SER A 532 -19.40 -30.42 10.44
C SER A 532 -17.89 -30.40 10.46
N ASN A 533 -17.24 -29.40 9.86
CA ASN A 533 -15.78 -29.26 9.92
C ASN A 533 -15.30 -28.91 11.34
N ILE A 534 -16.08 -28.13 12.11
CA ILE A 534 -15.78 -27.83 13.51
C ILE A 534 -15.87 -29.13 14.36
N GLU A 535 -16.89 -29.95 14.15
CA GLU A 535 -17.03 -31.26 14.83
C GLU A 535 -15.80 -32.14 14.59
N GLU A 536 -15.27 -32.16 13.37
CA GLU A 536 -14.08 -32.95 13.02
C GLU A 536 -12.81 -32.47 13.75
N VAL A 537 -12.66 -31.14 13.94
CA VAL A 537 -11.56 -30.54 14.72
C VAL A 537 -11.75 -30.87 16.20
N LYS A 538 -12.97 -30.73 16.73
CA LYS A 538 -13.26 -31.06 18.14
C LYS A 538 -13.03 -32.53 18.45
N ALA A 539 -13.39 -33.45 17.54
CA ALA A 539 -13.13 -34.87 17.69
C ALA A 539 -11.63 -35.22 17.86
N ARG A 540 -10.72 -34.31 17.51
CA ARG A 540 -9.27 -34.45 17.65
C ARG A 540 -8.68 -33.62 18.78
N GLY A 541 -9.53 -33.07 19.65
CA GLY A 541 -9.11 -32.24 20.79
C GLY A 541 -8.74 -30.79 20.43
N GLY A 542 -8.99 -30.35 19.18
CA GLY A 542 -8.65 -29.00 18.75
C GLY A 542 -9.42 -27.92 19.51
N ARG A 543 -8.77 -26.79 19.75
CA ARG A 543 -9.36 -25.61 20.39
C ARG A 543 -9.97 -24.70 19.34
N VAL A 544 -11.28 -24.49 19.43
CA VAL A 544 -12.06 -23.77 18.40
C VAL A 544 -12.46 -22.39 18.88
N ILE A 545 -12.09 -21.36 18.09
CA ILE A 545 -12.62 -20.01 18.16
C ILE A 545 -13.50 -19.81 16.93
N ALA A 546 -14.75 -19.41 17.12
CA ALA A 546 -15.69 -19.24 16.00
C ALA A 546 -16.21 -17.80 15.89
N ILE A 547 -16.13 -17.22 14.68
CA ILE A 547 -16.86 -16.02 14.32
C ILE A 547 -18.23 -16.45 13.83
N VAL A 548 -19.30 -16.07 14.52
CA VAL A 548 -20.66 -16.58 14.30
C VAL A 548 -21.66 -15.42 14.12
N THR A 549 -22.79 -15.68 13.49
CA THR A 549 -23.90 -14.71 13.45
C THR A 549 -24.57 -14.60 14.82
N GLU A 550 -24.96 -13.40 15.24
CA GLU A 550 -25.68 -13.15 16.49
C GLU A 550 -26.92 -14.06 16.63
N GLY A 551 -27.05 -14.67 17.82
CA GLY A 551 -28.15 -15.59 18.11
C GLY A 551 -28.02 -16.98 17.49
N ASP A 552 -26.91 -17.32 16.84
CA ASP A 552 -26.64 -18.67 16.37
C ASP A 552 -26.27 -19.58 17.57
N THR A 553 -27.05 -20.61 17.80
CA THR A 553 -26.86 -21.58 18.90
C THR A 553 -26.22 -22.90 18.43
N ALA A 554 -26.03 -23.10 17.13
CA ALA A 554 -25.49 -24.34 16.58
C ALA A 554 -24.08 -24.68 17.10
N LEU A 555 -23.30 -23.64 17.44
CA LEU A 555 -21.91 -23.76 17.90
C LEU A 555 -21.74 -23.61 19.42
N ASP A 556 -22.80 -23.49 20.21
CA ASP A 556 -22.73 -23.26 21.68
C ASP A 556 -21.91 -24.32 22.42
N LYS A 557 -21.99 -25.59 21.97
CA LYS A 557 -21.31 -26.73 22.59
C LYS A 557 -20.00 -27.12 21.86
N LEU A 558 -19.76 -26.57 20.69
CA LEU A 558 -18.66 -26.96 19.83
C LEU A 558 -17.48 -25.95 19.87
N ALA A 559 -17.78 -24.65 19.96
CA ALA A 559 -16.75 -23.63 20.04
C ALA A 559 -16.34 -23.38 21.49
N ASP A 560 -15.02 -23.31 21.75
CA ASP A 560 -14.47 -22.93 23.06
C ASP A 560 -14.62 -21.42 23.31
N HIS A 561 -14.64 -20.62 22.23
CA HIS A 561 -14.95 -19.19 22.24
C HIS A 561 -15.72 -18.81 20.99
N ARG A 562 -16.67 -17.90 21.16
CA ARG A 562 -17.45 -17.33 20.06
C ARG A 562 -17.31 -15.83 20.06
N ILE A 563 -17.22 -15.26 18.86
CA ILE A 563 -17.33 -13.82 18.62
C ILE A 563 -18.51 -13.64 17.67
N GLU A 564 -19.55 -12.97 18.14
CA GLU A 564 -20.76 -12.79 17.37
C GLU A 564 -20.67 -11.56 16.48
N ILE A 565 -21.14 -11.68 15.23
CA ILE A 565 -21.29 -10.57 14.28
C ILE A 565 -22.75 -10.39 13.88
N PRO A 566 -23.20 -9.17 13.58
CA PRO A 566 -24.58 -8.94 13.11
C PRO A 566 -24.87 -9.68 11.80
N GLU A 567 -26.15 -10.03 11.60
CA GLU A 567 -26.63 -10.62 10.35
C GLU A 567 -26.63 -9.60 9.22
N THR A 568 -26.19 -10.04 8.02
CA THR A 568 -26.22 -9.30 6.76
C THR A 568 -26.33 -10.27 5.59
N LEU A 569 -26.36 -9.77 4.33
CA LEU A 569 -26.31 -10.63 3.14
C LEU A 569 -24.98 -11.40 3.08
N ASP A 570 -25.00 -12.63 2.59
CA ASP A 570 -23.84 -13.53 2.54
C ASP A 570 -22.61 -12.85 1.90
N LEU A 571 -22.80 -12.18 0.79
CA LEU A 571 -21.72 -11.44 0.09
C LEU A 571 -21.09 -10.30 0.91
N LEU A 572 -21.77 -9.78 1.93
CA LEU A 572 -21.29 -8.69 2.79
C LEU A 572 -20.76 -9.19 4.14
N THR A 573 -20.93 -10.48 4.47
CA THR A 573 -20.38 -11.05 5.70
C THR A 573 -18.87 -10.88 5.83
N PRO A 574 -18.05 -10.91 4.74
CA PRO A 574 -16.61 -10.65 4.81
C PRO A 574 -16.24 -9.31 5.45
N VAL A 575 -17.04 -8.26 5.22
CA VAL A 575 -16.80 -6.92 5.81
C VAL A 575 -16.94 -6.96 7.34
N LEU A 576 -17.85 -7.76 7.86
CA LEU A 576 -18.10 -7.88 9.30
C LEU A 576 -17.16 -8.90 9.96
N SER A 577 -16.94 -10.04 9.32
CA SER A 577 -16.19 -11.16 9.89
C SER A 577 -14.66 -10.90 9.95
N VAL A 578 -14.11 -10.00 9.13
CA VAL A 578 -12.70 -9.66 9.20
C VAL A 578 -12.34 -8.75 10.38
N VAL A 579 -13.26 -7.89 10.82
CA VAL A 579 -13.01 -6.90 11.88
C VAL A 579 -12.59 -7.56 13.20
N PRO A 580 -13.26 -8.61 13.72
CA PRO A 580 -12.80 -9.32 14.89
C PRO A 580 -11.42 -9.93 14.74
N LEU A 581 -11.06 -10.40 13.54
CA LEU A 581 -9.75 -11.01 13.26
C LEU A 581 -8.63 -9.96 13.26
N GLN A 582 -8.90 -8.76 12.75
CA GLN A 582 -7.97 -7.62 12.81
C GLN A 582 -7.72 -7.20 14.27
N LEU A 583 -8.77 -7.05 15.06
CA LEU A 583 -8.66 -6.74 16.50
C LEU A 583 -7.91 -7.82 17.26
N LEU A 584 -8.21 -9.10 17.01
CA LEU A 584 -7.56 -10.23 17.65
C LEU A 584 -6.06 -10.24 17.35
N ALA A 585 -5.68 -10.10 16.08
CA ALA A 585 -4.28 -10.01 15.67
C ALA A 585 -3.56 -8.82 16.31
N TYR A 586 -4.19 -7.64 16.33
CA TYR A 586 -3.68 -6.43 16.97
C TYR A 586 -3.39 -6.65 18.45
N HIS A 587 -4.38 -7.13 19.23
CA HIS A 587 -4.22 -7.31 20.68
C HIS A 587 -3.18 -8.39 21.01
N ILE A 588 -3.13 -9.50 20.26
CA ILE A 588 -2.08 -10.52 20.42
C ILE A 588 -0.70 -9.89 20.20
N ALA A 589 -0.52 -9.12 19.13
CA ALA A 589 0.77 -8.52 18.79
C ALA A 589 1.23 -7.50 19.84
N VAL A 590 0.32 -6.64 20.32
CA VAL A 590 0.61 -5.66 21.39
C VAL A 590 1.06 -6.38 22.68
N ARG A 591 0.35 -7.45 23.09
CA ARG A 591 0.70 -8.23 24.29
C ARG A 591 2.02 -9.00 24.16
N ARG A 592 2.40 -9.34 22.93
CA ARG A 592 3.72 -9.92 22.62
C ARG A 592 4.84 -8.89 22.55
N GLY A 593 4.53 -7.59 22.74
CA GLY A 593 5.50 -6.49 22.64
C GLY A 593 5.98 -6.22 21.21
N CYS A 594 5.21 -6.64 20.20
CA CYS A 594 5.54 -6.41 18.79
C CYS A 594 5.19 -4.98 18.36
N ASN A 595 5.93 -4.44 17.40
CA ASN A 595 5.59 -3.16 16.78
C ASN A 595 4.51 -3.40 15.69
N VAL A 596 3.26 -3.06 15.99
CA VAL A 596 2.11 -3.32 15.11
C VAL A 596 2.03 -2.37 13.92
N ASP A 597 2.55 -1.15 14.04
CA ASP A 597 2.53 -0.16 12.95
C ASP A 597 3.66 -0.40 11.94
N GLN A 598 4.80 -0.90 12.42
CA GLN A 598 6.02 -1.13 11.64
C GLN A 598 6.61 -2.51 12.00
N PRO A 599 5.96 -3.60 11.59
CA PRO A 599 6.47 -4.95 11.84
C PRO A 599 7.77 -5.18 11.06
N ARG A 600 8.69 -5.96 11.65
CA ARG A 600 9.98 -6.26 11.03
C ARG A 600 9.82 -6.87 9.63
N ASN A 601 10.74 -6.55 8.74
CA ASN A 601 10.86 -7.10 7.39
C ASN A 601 9.62 -6.83 6.48
N LEU A 602 8.79 -5.85 6.80
CA LEU A 602 7.64 -5.46 5.99
C LEU A 602 7.65 -3.97 5.68
N ALA A 603 7.21 -3.61 4.50
CA ALA A 603 6.99 -2.24 4.07
C ALA A 603 5.51 -2.04 3.70
N LYS A 604 4.98 -0.82 3.89
CA LYS A 604 3.56 -0.51 3.60
C LYS A 604 3.19 -0.75 2.14
N SER A 605 4.12 -0.52 1.22
CA SER A 605 3.88 -0.68 -0.22
C SER A 605 5.19 -1.10 -0.90
N VAL A 606 5.13 -2.05 -1.81
CA VAL A 606 6.27 -2.56 -2.57
C VAL A 606 6.25 -1.91 -3.95
N THR A 607 7.20 -1.00 -4.20
CA THR A 607 7.30 -0.21 -5.45
C THR A 607 8.48 -0.62 -6.32
N VAL A 608 9.15 -1.68 -5.95
CA VAL A 608 10.26 -2.31 -6.69
C VAL A 608 10.03 -3.80 -6.74
N GLU A 609 10.53 -4.46 -7.77
CA GLU A 609 10.61 -5.92 -7.86
C GLU A 609 11.82 -6.46 -7.12
#